data_e8d91d0d2923a04b75d4e1f4520271aa
#
_entry.id   e8d91d0d2923a04b75d4e1f4520271aa
#
_cell.length_a   1.000
_cell.length_b   1.000
_cell.length_c   1.000
_cell.angle_alpha   90.00
_cell.angle_beta   90.00
_cell.angle_gamma   90.00
#
_symmetry.space_group_name_H-M   'P 1'
#
loop_
_entity.id
_entity.type
_entity.pdbx_description
1 polymer ?
#
loop_
_entity_poly.entity_id
_entity_poly.type
_entity_poly.pdbx_seq_one_letter_code
_entity_poly.pdbx_strand_id
1 'polypeptide(L)'
;DQGKYLDLSDMDEIWNRLIPSMKESCTDISSGKQYRICTNMTMAGFFYNKEIFAELGIEPATTWEGFVANLEKIKTEMPDVDPWFIFGSEAWHLGHLIEFIPHGYIKAKYGAPAAKTAMLNNDKSILNFGDPNGAMATFAAGLLELQEKGLINEDVLTATNDNCVDAFVSGKAAMFSNGMWALSSVLAKDPEMADKIGFAPYPAMMEDGTPMVLVAEDSGYSISADTEHVEEAKAFLTYLFSADNQKKYAESLGSPSAFTDVDAKWAPDSIVEGVNSAVSSAANIGFTNEKPAGFSGDDAGRMVQDLLAGKYTAEEFAKAYEAAWDAGF
;
A
#
# COMPACT_ATOMS: atom_id res chain seq x y z
N ASP A 1 4.14 0.43 -22.70
CA ASP A 1 5.49 0.87 -23.08
C ASP A 1 5.42 1.82 -24.28
N GLN A 2 6.00 3.01 -24.15
CA GLN A 2 6.11 4.02 -25.22
C GLN A 2 7.49 3.93 -25.92
N GLY A 3 8.19 2.80 -25.83
CA GLY A 3 9.53 2.62 -26.36
C GLY A 3 10.62 3.37 -25.58
N LYS A 4 10.33 3.75 -24.32
CA LYS A 4 11.27 4.48 -23.45
C LYS A 4 12.24 3.58 -22.69
N TYR A 5 11.91 2.31 -22.57
CA TYR A 5 12.70 1.35 -21.80
C TYR A 5 13.23 0.22 -22.66
N LEU A 6 14.47 -0.19 -22.38
CA LEU A 6 15.11 -1.33 -23.00
C LEU A 6 14.42 -2.63 -22.59
N ASP A 7 14.23 -3.53 -23.52
CA ASP A 7 13.78 -4.90 -23.26
C ASP A 7 14.88 -5.67 -22.51
N LEU A 8 14.59 -6.13 -21.30
CA LEU A 8 15.51 -6.85 -20.41
C LEU A 8 15.19 -8.35 -20.35
N SER A 9 14.31 -8.84 -21.22
CA SER A 9 13.85 -10.24 -21.21
C SER A 9 14.97 -11.27 -21.41
N ASP A 10 16.12 -10.84 -21.93
CA ASP A 10 17.31 -11.68 -22.13
C ASP A 10 18.21 -11.83 -20.88
N MET A 11 17.88 -11.17 -19.75
CA MET A 11 18.63 -11.29 -18.50
C MET A 11 18.18 -12.49 -17.66
N ASP A 12 18.16 -13.68 -18.24
CA ASP A 12 17.68 -14.92 -17.64
C ASP A 12 18.28 -15.22 -16.26
N GLU A 13 19.56 -14.89 -16.04
CA GLU A 13 20.26 -15.09 -14.79
C GLU A 13 19.61 -14.32 -13.61
N ILE A 14 18.92 -13.22 -13.89
CA ILE A 14 18.15 -12.46 -12.90
C ILE A 14 16.72 -13.00 -12.82
N TRP A 15 16.05 -13.13 -13.98
CA TRP A 15 14.63 -13.50 -14.05
C TRP A 15 14.32 -14.89 -13.48
N ASN A 16 15.26 -15.85 -13.60
CA ASN A 16 15.06 -17.20 -13.07
C ASN A 16 15.20 -17.30 -11.54
N ARG A 17 15.67 -16.25 -10.91
CA ARG A 17 15.82 -16.16 -9.44
C ARG A 17 14.65 -15.43 -8.77
N LEU A 18 13.83 -14.68 -9.51
CA LEU A 18 12.68 -14.01 -8.92
C LEU A 18 11.62 -15.00 -8.45
N ILE A 19 10.92 -14.61 -7.40
CA ILE A 19 9.68 -15.27 -6.97
C ILE A 19 8.68 -15.21 -8.15
N PRO A 20 7.99 -16.32 -8.50
CA PRO A 20 7.15 -16.37 -9.70
C PRO A 20 6.12 -15.23 -9.81
N SER A 21 5.45 -14.86 -8.70
CA SER A 21 4.49 -13.76 -8.67
C SER A 21 5.15 -12.40 -8.92
N MET A 22 6.39 -12.20 -8.46
CA MET A 22 7.15 -10.97 -8.69
C MET A 22 7.61 -10.87 -10.16
N LYS A 23 8.03 -11.99 -10.75
CA LYS A 23 8.34 -12.05 -12.19
C LYS A 23 7.11 -11.74 -13.04
N GLU A 24 5.94 -12.29 -12.68
CA GLU A 24 4.67 -12.02 -13.36
C GLU A 24 4.31 -10.53 -13.29
N SER A 25 4.39 -9.91 -12.11
CA SER A 25 4.12 -8.48 -11.91
C SER A 25 5.04 -7.56 -12.71
N CYS A 26 6.30 -7.97 -12.91
CA CYS A 26 7.28 -7.22 -13.70
C CYS A 26 7.19 -7.49 -15.22
N THR A 27 6.30 -8.38 -15.65
CA THR A 27 6.09 -8.71 -17.07
C THR A 27 4.97 -7.85 -17.65
N ASP A 28 5.24 -7.12 -18.71
CA ASP A 28 4.26 -6.30 -19.42
C ASP A 28 3.19 -7.19 -20.05
N ILE A 29 1.92 -6.97 -19.66
CA ILE A 29 0.80 -7.83 -20.06
C ILE A 29 0.55 -7.79 -21.57
N SER A 30 0.84 -6.66 -22.22
CA SER A 30 0.53 -6.45 -23.64
C SER A 30 1.57 -7.09 -24.56
N SER A 31 2.83 -7.05 -24.18
CA SER A 31 3.96 -7.53 -25.01
C SER A 31 4.58 -8.83 -24.52
N GLY A 32 4.34 -9.22 -23.26
CA GLY A 32 5.01 -10.35 -22.62
C GLY A 32 6.49 -10.09 -22.29
N LYS A 33 6.96 -8.85 -22.43
CA LYS A 33 8.34 -8.45 -22.21
C LYS A 33 8.59 -7.94 -20.81
N GLN A 34 9.86 -7.89 -20.41
CA GLN A 34 10.29 -7.38 -19.12
C GLN A 34 11.11 -6.10 -19.31
N TYR A 35 10.61 -4.99 -18.77
CA TYR A 35 11.25 -3.67 -18.87
C TYR A 35 11.75 -3.15 -17.54
N ARG A 36 11.35 -3.77 -16.42
CA ARG A 36 11.70 -3.38 -15.06
C ARG A 36 11.99 -4.61 -14.21
N ILE A 37 13.10 -4.63 -13.49
CA ILE A 37 13.43 -5.66 -12.51
C ILE A 37 13.12 -5.10 -11.12
N CYS A 38 12.23 -5.74 -10.36
CA CYS A 38 11.92 -5.31 -8.99
C CYS A 38 13.03 -5.69 -8.01
N THR A 39 13.24 -4.84 -7.01
CA THR A 39 14.28 -5.04 -5.98
C THR A 39 13.79 -5.86 -4.79
N ASN A 40 12.54 -5.64 -4.38
CA ASN A 40 11.97 -6.23 -3.19
C ASN A 40 10.48 -6.50 -3.36
N MET A 41 9.99 -7.33 -2.48
CA MET A 41 8.56 -7.49 -2.24
C MET A 41 8.17 -6.60 -1.07
N THR A 42 7.01 -5.97 -1.13
CA THR A 42 6.47 -5.19 -0.03
C THR A 42 5.09 -5.66 0.38
N MET A 43 4.75 -5.41 1.63
CA MET A 43 3.41 -5.56 2.16
C MET A 43 2.95 -4.21 2.72
N ALA A 44 1.66 -3.91 2.57
CA ALA A 44 1.06 -2.75 3.22
C ALA A 44 -0.24 -3.14 3.92
N GLY A 45 -0.44 -2.50 5.07
CA GLY A 45 -1.56 -2.74 5.97
C GLY A 45 -1.56 -1.69 7.08
N PHE A 46 -2.09 -2.04 8.23
CA PHE A 46 -2.01 -1.24 9.44
C PHE A 46 -0.84 -1.67 10.32
N PHE A 47 0.00 -0.72 10.68
CA PHE A 47 0.86 -0.86 11.85
C PHE A 47 0.10 -0.40 13.09
N TYR A 48 0.22 -1.15 14.20
CA TYR A 48 -0.42 -0.81 15.46
C TYR A 48 0.53 -0.99 16.65
N ASN A 49 0.29 -0.23 17.71
CA ASN A 49 1.04 -0.31 18.95
C ASN A 49 0.47 -1.42 19.83
N LYS A 50 1.22 -2.53 19.99
CA LYS A 50 0.81 -3.70 20.78
C LYS A 50 0.58 -3.36 22.25
N GLU A 51 1.31 -2.41 22.81
CA GLU A 51 1.15 -2.01 24.22
C GLU A 51 -0.20 -1.32 24.45
N ILE A 52 -0.57 -0.38 23.56
CA ILE A 52 -1.88 0.29 23.59
C ILE A 52 -3.02 -0.73 23.40
N PHE A 53 -2.88 -1.63 22.44
CA PHE A 53 -3.89 -2.66 22.18
C PHE A 53 -4.05 -3.62 23.36
N ALA A 54 -2.95 -4.04 23.96
CA ALA A 54 -2.97 -4.93 25.15
C ALA A 54 -3.55 -4.22 26.37
N GLU A 55 -3.21 -2.94 26.62
CA GLU A 55 -3.75 -2.14 27.73
C GLU A 55 -5.27 -2.02 27.65
N LEU A 56 -5.77 -1.78 26.42
CA LEU A 56 -7.20 -1.66 26.16
C LEU A 56 -7.92 -3.01 25.98
N GLY A 57 -7.20 -4.12 25.91
CA GLY A 57 -7.77 -5.44 25.67
C GLY A 57 -8.51 -5.52 24.33
N ILE A 58 -7.94 -4.94 23.28
CA ILE A 58 -8.44 -4.99 21.90
C ILE A 58 -7.46 -5.72 20.98
N GLU A 59 -8.00 -6.27 19.89
CA GLU A 59 -7.24 -6.92 18.83
C GLU A 59 -7.51 -6.22 17.50
N PRO A 60 -6.60 -6.31 16.49
CA PRO A 60 -6.86 -5.77 15.17
C PRO A 60 -8.16 -6.31 14.58
N ALA A 61 -9.01 -5.41 14.11
CA ALA A 61 -10.32 -5.77 13.59
C ALA A 61 -10.25 -6.26 12.14
N THR A 62 -11.12 -7.20 11.80
CA THR A 62 -11.27 -7.73 10.43
C THR A 62 -12.43 -7.09 9.66
N THR A 63 -13.32 -6.39 10.35
CA THR A 63 -14.47 -5.67 9.77
C THR A 63 -14.35 -4.17 10.05
N TRP A 64 -14.99 -3.35 9.19
CA TRP A 64 -15.01 -1.89 9.38
C TRP A 64 -15.68 -1.49 10.69
N GLU A 65 -16.81 -2.12 11.04
CA GLU A 65 -17.50 -1.87 12.30
C GLU A 65 -16.58 -2.12 13.52
N GLY A 66 -15.89 -3.26 13.53
CA GLY A 66 -14.94 -3.58 14.60
C GLY A 66 -13.74 -2.63 14.63
N PHE A 67 -13.29 -2.16 13.46
CA PHE A 67 -12.24 -1.17 13.36
C PHE A 67 -12.66 0.16 13.98
N VAL A 68 -13.83 0.69 13.61
CA VAL A 68 -14.38 1.92 14.19
C VAL A 68 -14.57 1.78 15.69
N ALA A 69 -15.09 0.65 16.17
CA ALA A 69 -15.27 0.40 17.61
C ALA A 69 -13.92 0.41 18.37
N ASN A 70 -12.85 -0.13 17.78
CA ASN A 70 -11.51 -0.04 18.35
C ASN A 70 -11.02 1.41 18.42
N LEU A 71 -11.19 2.19 17.35
CA LEU A 71 -10.79 3.60 17.33
C LEU A 71 -11.57 4.42 18.36
N GLU A 72 -12.89 4.20 18.49
CA GLU A 72 -13.73 4.85 19.51
C GLU A 72 -13.28 4.50 20.93
N LYS A 73 -12.92 3.25 21.18
CA LYS A 73 -12.38 2.80 22.47
C LYS A 73 -11.05 3.49 22.78
N ILE A 74 -10.12 3.52 21.81
CA ILE A 74 -8.84 4.24 21.98
C ILE A 74 -9.10 5.70 22.33
N LYS A 75 -9.94 6.39 21.57
CA LYS A 75 -10.24 7.81 21.78
C LYS A 75 -10.88 8.08 23.15
N THR A 76 -11.73 7.16 23.62
CA THR A 76 -12.43 7.30 24.91
C THR A 76 -11.50 7.06 26.09
N GLU A 77 -10.70 6.00 26.05
CA GLU A 77 -9.84 5.57 27.17
C GLU A 77 -8.49 6.30 27.18
N MET A 78 -8.02 6.74 25.99
CA MET A 78 -6.74 7.44 25.78
C MET A 78 -6.96 8.73 24.95
N PRO A 79 -7.61 9.77 25.48
CA PRO A 79 -8.04 10.95 24.71
C PRO A 79 -6.90 11.74 24.06
N ASP A 80 -5.67 11.61 24.59
CA ASP A 80 -4.46 12.28 24.08
C ASP A 80 -3.73 11.46 23.01
N VAL A 81 -4.27 10.29 22.63
CA VAL A 81 -3.74 9.41 21.58
C VAL A 81 -4.62 9.52 20.34
N ASP A 82 -4.00 9.74 19.19
CA ASP A 82 -4.67 9.66 17.89
C ASP A 82 -4.93 8.18 17.57
N PRO A 83 -6.22 7.77 17.42
CA PRO A 83 -6.53 6.36 17.17
C PRO A 83 -5.94 5.85 15.85
N TRP A 84 -6.12 6.58 14.76
CA TRP A 84 -5.49 6.33 13.47
C TRP A 84 -4.82 7.60 12.95
N PHE A 85 -3.50 7.58 12.81
CA PHE A 85 -2.74 8.71 12.28
C PHE A 85 -2.63 8.60 10.75
N ILE A 86 -3.07 9.64 10.05
CA ILE A 86 -2.99 9.78 8.60
C ILE A 86 -2.15 11.02 8.27
N PHE A 87 -1.17 10.88 7.38
CA PHE A 87 -0.34 11.99 6.92
C PHE A 87 -0.76 12.45 5.51
N GLY A 88 -1.69 13.38 5.48
CA GLY A 88 -2.38 13.81 4.27
C GLY A 88 -1.71 14.95 3.50
N SER A 89 -0.59 15.53 3.97
CA SER A 89 0.19 16.48 3.17
C SER A 89 0.83 15.83 1.94
N GLU A 90 1.03 14.52 1.99
CA GLU A 90 1.65 13.72 0.95
C GLU A 90 0.57 12.99 0.15
N ALA A 91 0.27 13.48 -1.05
CA ALA A 91 -0.84 12.98 -1.89
C ALA A 91 -0.73 11.47 -2.18
N TRP A 92 0.49 10.94 -2.38
CA TRP A 92 0.70 9.51 -2.63
C TRP A 92 0.12 8.63 -1.51
N HIS A 93 0.24 9.04 -0.24
CA HIS A 93 -0.27 8.27 0.88
C HIS A 93 -1.80 8.17 0.88
N LEU A 94 -2.47 9.28 0.63
CA LEU A 94 -3.93 9.29 0.50
C LEU A 94 -4.40 8.53 -0.75
N GLY A 95 -3.63 8.58 -1.83
CA GLY A 95 -3.85 7.76 -3.02
C GLY A 95 -3.78 6.26 -2.72
N HIS A 96 -2.85 5.85 -1.85
CA HIS A 96 -2.76 4.47 -1.38
C HIS A 96 -3.99 4.03 -0.57
N LEU A 97 -4.64 4.91 0.19
CA LEU A 97 -5.89 4.54 0.88
C LEU A 97 -6.98 4.13 -0.12
N ILE A 98 -7.11 4.85 -1.25
CA ILE A 98 -8.02 4.46 -2.33
C ILE A 98 -7.59 3.13 -2.94
N GLU A 99 -6.30 2.98 -3.19
CA GLU A 99 -5.77 1.81 -3.86
C GLU A 99 -5.91 0.53 -3.03
N PHE A 100 -5.74 0.64 -1.71
CA PHE A 100 -5.76 -0.52 -0.81
C PHE A 100 -7.15 -0.82 -0.25
N ILE A 101 -8.06 0.16 -0.18
CA ILE A 101 -9.39 -0.05 0.38
C ILE A 101 -10.43 -0.22 -0.74
N PRO A 102 -10.93 0.80 -1.47
CA PRO A 102 -11.96 0.58 -2.48
C PRO A 102 -11.47 -0.21 -3.71
N HIS A 103 -10.27 0.04 -4.25
CA HIS A 103 -9.71 -0.78 -5.33
C HIS A 103 -9.34 -2.18 -4.84
N GLY A 104 -8.82 -2.28 -3.61
CA GLY A 104 -8.53 -3.55 -2.96
C GLY A 104 -9.76 -4.44 -2.86
N TYR A 105 -10.91 -3.88 -2.45
CA TYR A 105 -12.19 -4.59 -2.43
C TYR A 105 -12.56 -5.15 -3.80
N ILE A 106 -12.42 -4.35 -4.88
CA ILE A 106 -12.70 -4.80 -6.24
C ILE A 106 -11.78 -5.99 -6.61
N LYS A 107 -10.49 -5.89 -6.31
CA LYS A 107 -9.52 -6.95 -6.58
C LYS A 107 -9.82 -8.22 -5.77
N ALA A 108 -10.17 -8.08 -4.50
CA ALA A 108 -10.53 -9.22 -3.64
C ALA A 108 -11.81 -9.90 -4.10
N LYS A 109 -12.82 -9.12 -4.51
CA LYS A 109 -14.13 -9.61 -4.93
C LYS A 109 -14.11 -10.32 -6.29
N TYR A 110 -13.48 -9.73 -7.29
CA TYR A 110 -13.49 -10.22 -8.67
C TYR A 110 -12.25 -11.02 -9.05
N GLY A 111 -11.21 -11.02 -8.20
CA GLY A 111 -9.90 -11.56 -8.47
C GLY A 111 -8.99 -10.56 -9.22
N ALA A 112 -7.70 -10.58 -8.91
CA ALA A 112 -6.74 -9.61 -9.46
C ALA A 112 -6.70 -9.58 -11.01
N PRO A 113 -6.71 -10.70 -11.74
CA PRO A 113 -6.70 -10.67 -13.22
C PRO A 113 -7.94 -10.00 -13.83
N ALA A 114 -9.14 -10.27 -13.30
CA ALA A 114 -10.38 -9.67 -13.79
C ALA A 114 -10.43 -8.17 -13.46
N ALA A 115 -10.04 -7.78 -12.24
CA ALA A 115 -9.98 -6.39 -11.83
C ALA A 115 -8.97 -5.59 -12.68
N LYS A 116 -7.77 -6.13 -12.94
CA LYS A 116 -6.78 -5.52 -13.83
C LYS A 116 -7.33 -5.30 -15.24
N THR A 117 -7.96 -6.32 -15.81
CA THR A 117 -8.58 -6.22 -17.13
C THR A 117 -9.68 -5.16 -17.15
N ALA A 118 -10.51 -5.09 -16.11
CA ALA A 118 -11.55 -4.07 -15.98
C ALA A 118 -10.95 -2.65 -15.92
N MET A 119 -9.88 -2.46 -15.17
CA MET A 119 -9.18 -1.18 -15.06
C MET A 119 -8.57 -0.74 -16.39
N LEU A 120 -7.91 -1.64 -17.12
CA LEU A 120 -7.34 -1.37 -18.44
C LEU A 120 -8.39 -0.99 -19.49
N ASN A 121 -9.59 -1.56 -19.41
CA ASN A 121 -10.67 -1.37 -20.38
C ASN A 121 -11.76 -0.41 -19.89
N ASN A 122 -11.62 0.20 -18.73
CA ASN A 122 -12.64 1.02 -18.07
C ASN A 122 -14.00 0.32 -17.96
N ASP A 123 -14.01 -0.95 -17.57
CA ASP A 123 -15.24 -1.76 -17.51
C ASP A 123 -16.12 -1.35 -16.32
N LYS A 124 -17.14 -0.54 -16.61
CA LYS A 124 -18.09 -0.01 -15.62
C LYS A 124 -18.93 -1.08 -14.94
N SER A 125 -19.06 -2.28 -15.49
CA SER A 125 -19.80 -3.38 -14.85
C SER A 125 -19.07 -3.93 -13.62
N ILE A 126 -17.77 -3.70 -13.52
CA ILE A 126 -16.90 -4.10 -12.40
C ILE A 126 -16.46 -2.88 -11.57
N LEU A 127 -15.99 -1.82 -12.22
CA LEU A 127 -15.42 -0.66 -11.53
C LEU A 127 -16.48 0.18 -10.83
N ASN A 128 -17.49 0.65 -11.56
CA ASN A 128 -18.66 1.43 -11.08
C ASN A 128 -18.32 2.37 -9.90
N PHE A 129 -17.25 3.16 -10.04
CA PHE A 129 -16.75 4.01 -8.95
C PHE A 129 -17.76 5.08 -8.52
N GLY A 130 -18.63 5.53 -9.43
CA GLY A 130 -19.65 6.55 -9.17
C GLY A 130 -20.91 6.04 -8.44
N ASP A 131 -21.01 4.75 -8.15
CA ASP A 131 -22.14 4.19 -7.42
C ASP A 131 -22.23 4.79 -6.00
N PRO A 132 -23.35 5.45 -5.63
CA PRO A 132 -23.51 6.02 -4.28
C PRO A 132 -23.53 4.96 -3.16
N ASN A 133 -23.76 3.69 -3.48
CA ASN A 133 -23.68 2.57 -2.56
C ASN A 133 -22.46 1.68 -2.79
N GLY A 134 -21.55 2.10 -3.68
CA GLY A 134 -20.36 1.36 -4.04
C GLY A 134 -19.20 1.58 -3.07
N ALA A 135 -18.10 0.85 -3.30
CA ALA A 135 -16.94 0.87 -2.44
C ALA A 135 -16.30 2.27 -2.29
N MET A 136 -16.33 3.08 -3.37
CA MET A 136 -15.73 4.42 -3.34
C MET A 136 -16.55 5.39 -2.46
N ALA A 137 -17.88 5.39 -2.57
CA ALA A 137 -18.75 6.20 -1.74
C ALA A 137 -18.72 5.74 -0.27
N THR A 138 -18.68 4.42 -0.03
CA THR A 138 -18.56 3.84 1.32
C THR A 138 -17.23 4.23 1.96
N PHE A 139 -16.12 4.19 1.22
CA PHE A 139 -14.82 4.65 1.68
C PHE A 139 -14.86 6.14 2.07
N ALA A 140 -15.39 6.98 1.20
CA ALA A 140 -15.49 8.42 1.45
C ALA A 140 -16.36 8.72 2.67
N ALA A 141 -17.52 8.07 2.82
CA ALA A 141 -18.40 8.21 3.95
C ALA A 141 -17.72 7.79 5.27
N GLY A 142 -17.03 6.64 5.24
CA GLY A 142 -16.29 6.15 6.41
C GLY A 142 -15.17 7.08 6.82
N LEU A 143 -14.41 7.63 5.88
CA LEU A 143 -13.32 8.56 6.19
C LEU A 143 -13.84 9.88 6.79
N LEU A 144 -14.94 10.43 6.25
CA LEU A 144 -15.60 11.62 6.80
C LEU A 144 -16.16 11.36 8.20
N GLU A 145 -16.76 10.19 8.44
CA GLU A 145 -17.25 9.78 9.76
C GLU A 145 -16.11 9.72 10.78
N LEU A 146 -14.97 9.13 10.42
CA LEU A 146 -13.79 9.08 11.31
C LEU A 146 -13.28 10.49 11.65
N GLN A 147 -13.26 11.39 10.67
CA GLN A 147 -12.87 12.78 10.89
C GLN A 147 -13.87 13.52 11.81
N GLU A 148 -15.17 13.39 11.57
CA GLU A 148 -16.23 14.01 12.38
C GLU A 148 -16.19 13.55 13.84
N LYS A 149 -15.90 12.26 14.06
CA LYS A 149 -15.77 11.67 15.39
C LYS A 149 -14.42 11.94 16.07
N GLY A 150 -13.47 12.58 15.40
CA GLY A 150 -12.11 12.82 15.92
C GLY A 150 -11.31 11.53 16.10
N LEU A 151 -11.54 10.52 15.26
CA LEU A 151 -10.87 9.21 15.29
C LEU A 151 -9.61 9.17 14.44
N ILE A 152 -9.32 10.24 13.69
CA ILE A 152 -8.06 10.50 13.02
C ILE A 152 -7.43 11.78 13.58
N ASN A 153 -6.13 11.98 13.35
CA ASN A 153 -5.41 13.17 13.82
C ASN A 153 -6.00 14.48 13.24
N GLU A 154 -6.06 15.52 14.05
CA GLU A 154 -6.65 16.82 13.67
C GLU A 154 -5.88 17.52 12.55
N ASP A 155 -4.55 17.33 12.49
CA ASP A 155 -3.66 17.92 11.51
C ASP A 155 -3.51 17.10 10.21
N VAL A 156 -4.44 16.20 9.94
CA VAL A 156 -4.39 15.22 8.84
C VAL A 156 -3.96 15.83 7.49
N LEU A 157 -4.39 17.03 7.15
CA LEU A 157 -4.06 17.68 5.86
C LEU A 157 -2.65 18.26 5.80
N THR A 158 -2.00 18.46 6.93
CA THR A 158 -0.66 19.08 7.04
C THR A 158 0.40 18.12 7.58
N ALA A 159 -0.03 17.01 8.19
CA ALA A 159 0.85 16.00 8.72
C ALA A 159 1.68 15.34 7.62
N THR A 160 2.95 15.09 7.91
CA THR A 160 3.92 14.40 7.06
C THR A 160 4.18 12.97 7.53
N ASN A 161 4.84 12.15 6.71
CA ASN A 161 5.31 10.84 7.14
C ASN A 161 6.21 10.91 8.39
N ASP A 162 7.06 11.92 8.51
CA ASP A 162 7.92 12.09 9.69
C ASP A 162 7.09 12.39 10.95
N ASN A 163 6.02 13.20 10.84
CA ASN A 163 5.10 13.43 11.96
C ASN A 163 4.40 12.14 12.38
N CYS A 164 4.00 11.30 11.42
CA CYS A 164 3.37 10.01 11.68
C CYS A 164 4.32 9.08 12.47
N VAL A 165 5.57 8.94 12.00
CA VAL A 165 6.59 8.12 12.67
C VAL A 165 6.86 8.65 14.08
N ASP A 166 6.97 9.97 14.27
CA ASP A 166 7.17 10.60 15.58
C ASP A 166 6.02 10.35 16.54
N ALA A 167 4.77 10.52 16.06
CA ALA A 167 3.58 10.26 16.86
C ALA A 167 3.48 8.79 17.27
N PHE A 168 3.76 7.87 16.36
CA PHE A 168 3.69 6.43 16.63
C PHE A 168 4.77 5.97 17.62
N VAL A 169 6.02 6.35 17.40
CA VAL A 169 7.13 5.98 18.28
C VAL A 169 6.98 6.57 19.69
N SER A 170 6.42 7.79 19.80
CA SER A 170 6.17 8.41 21.10
C SER A 170 4.89 7.93 21.81
N GLY A 171 4.14 6.98 21.21
CA GLY A 171 2.88 6.47 21.75
C GLY A 171 1.71 7.45 21.63
N LYS A 172 1.83 8.50 20.83
CA LYS A 172 0.76 9.47 20.56
C LYS A 172 -0.15 9.07 19.41
N ALA A 173 0.22 8.05 18.65
CA ALA A 173 -0.62 7.42 17.65
C ALA A 173 -0.72 5.92 17.95
N ALA A 174 -1.95 5.39 17.97
CA ALA A 174 -2.16 3.96 18.22
C ALA A 174 -1.96 3.12 16.97
N MET A 175 -2.32 3.66 15.80
CA MET A 175 -2.24 3.00 14.50
C MET A 175 -1.85 3.98 13.39
N PHE A 176 -1.23 3.45 12.35
CA PHE A 176 -1.09 4.12 11.05
C PHE A 176 -1.09 3.10 9.91
N SER A 177 -1.53 3.50 8.73
CA SER A 177 -1.47 2.67 7.52
C SER A 177 -0.23 3.00 6.71
N ASN A 178 0.56 1.99 6.35
CA ASN A 178 1.73 2.18 5.49
C ASN A 178 2.22 0.82 4.95
N GLY A 179 3.27 0.85 4.13
CA GLY A 179 3.99 -0.34 3.71
C GLY A 179 5.26 -0.59 4.54
N MET A 180 5.89 -1.75 4.30
CA MET A 180 7.12 -2.14 5.01
C MET A 180 8.26 -1.13 4.89
N TRP A 181 8.25 -0.26 3.86
CA TRP A 181 9.21 0.85 3.75
C TRP A 181 9.21 1.82 4.94
N ALA A 182 8.11 1.88 5.73
CA ALA A 182 8.06 2.71 6.94
C ALA A 182 8.82 2.09 8.13
N LEU A 183 9.01 0.76 8.13
CA LEU A 183 9.57 0.03 9.27
C LEU A 183 10.98 0.48 9.62
N SER A 184 11.83 0.70 8.62
CA SER A 184 13.21 1.15 8.83
C SER A 184 13.26 2.52 9.53
N SER A 185 12.35 3.44 9.20
CA SER A 185 12.25 4.76 9.82
C SER A 185 11.79 4.67 11.28
N VAL A 186 10.81 3.80 11.56
CA VAL A 186 10.33 3.54 12.93
C VAL A 186 11.45 2.97 13.80
N LEU A 187 12.13 1.91 13.33
CA LEU A 187 13.19 1.23 14.08
C LEU A 187 14.47 2.08 14.20
N ALA A 188 14.73 2.98 13.24
CA ALA A 188 15.84 3.92 13.35
C ALA A 188 15.61 4.98 14.44
N LYS A 189 14.34 5.38 14.67
CA LYS A 189 13.99 6.33 15.75
C LYS A 189 14.00 5.68 17.11
N ASP A 190 13.41 4.49 17.22
CA ASP A 190 13.42 3.71 18.45
C ASP A 190 13.51 2.20 18.14
N PRO A 191 14.69 1.60 18.34
CA PRO A 191 14.86 0.15 18.15
C PRO A 191 13.97 -0.73 19.06
N GLU A 192 13.48 -0.22 20.20
CA GLU A 192 12.58 -0.97 21.10
C GLU A 192 11.19 -1.17 20.48
N MET A 193 10.84 -0.40 19.46
CA MET A 193 9.61 -0.58 18.68
C MET A 193 9.56 -1.96 18.00
N ALA A 194 10.69 -2.65 17.82
CA ALA A 194 10.72 -4.02 17.30
C ALA A 194 9.78 -4.98 18.02
N ASP A 195 9.64 -4.85 19.34
CA ASP A 195 8.76 -5.68 20.17
C ASP A 195 7.35 -5.08 20.35
N LYS A 196 7.20 -3.78 20.13
CA LYS A 196 5.94 -3.02 20.37
C LYS A 196 5.07 -2.86 19.13
N ILE A 197 5.66 -2.95 17.93
CA ILE A 197 4.92 -2.80 16.68
C ILE A 197 4.26 -4.11 16.25
N GLY A 198 2.99 -4.04 15.86
CA GLY A 198 2.25 -5.11 15.21
C GLY A 198 1.87 -4.72 13.80
N PHE A 199 1.48 -5.71 12.98
CA PHE A 199 1.01 -5.52 11.62
C PHE A 199 -0.32 -6.25 11.41
N ALA A 200 -1.28 -5.60 10.75
CA ALA A 200 -2.61 -6.13 10.51
C ALA A 200 -3.11 -5.78 9.10
N PRO A 201 -4.00 -6.61 8.51
CA PRO A 201 -4.66 -6.29 7.25
C PRO A 201 -5.56 -5.05 7.36
N TYR A 202 -5.90 -4.46 6.21
CA TYR A 202 -7.03 -3.53 6.11
C TYR A 202 -8.32 -4.29 6.40
N PRO A 203 -9.20 -3.78 7.28
CA PRO A 203 -10.49 -4.42 7.58
C PRO A 203 -11.41 -4.40 6.34
N ALA A 204 -12.30 -5.37 6.25
CA ALA A 204 -13.34 -5.38 5.23
C ALA A 204 -14.30 -4.21 5.45
N MET A 205 -14.31 -3.25 4.54
CA MET A 205 -15.19 -2.08 4.60
C MET A 205 -16.59 -2.36 4.07
N MET A 206 -16.71 -3.25 3.08
CA MET A 206 -17.99 -3.67 2.52
C MET A 206 -18.50 -4.91 3.25
N GLU A 207 -19.82 -5.05 3.41
CA GLU A 207 -20.45 -6.16 4.12
C GLU A 207 -20.10 -7.53 3.51
N ASP A 208 -19.97 -7.60 2.18
CA ASP A 208 -19.55 -8.80 1.44
C ASP A 208 -18.05 -8.86 1.18
N GLY A 209 -17.27 -7.98 1.83
CA GLY A 209 -15.81 -7.90 1.68
C GLY A 209 -15.06 -8.89 2.57
N THR A 210 -13.75 -8.95 2.35
CA THR A 210 -12.78 -9.68 3.18
C THR A 210 -11.66 -8.74 3.60
N PRO A 211 -10.97 -8.98 4.73
CA PRO A 211 -9.75 -8.24 5.06
C PRO A 211 -8.74 -8.33 3.93
N MET A 212 -7.96 -7.28 3.73
CA MET A 212 -7.04 -7.18 2.60
C MET A 212 -5.65 -6.79 3.08
N VAL A 213 -4.63 -7.32 2.42
CA VAL A 213 -3.23 -6.92 2.59
C VAL A 213 -2.60 -6.72 1.22
N LEU A 214 -1.88 -5.61 1.05
CA LEU A 214 -1.07 -5.46 -0.14
C LEU A 214 0.10 -6.45 -0.06
N VAL A 215 0.31 -7.21 -1.13
CA VAL A 215 1.52 -8.00 -1.38
C VAL A 215 1.92 -7.74 -2.82
N ALA A 216 3.01 -7.02 -3.03
CA ALA A 216 3.40 -6.56 -4.36
C ALA A 216 4.91 -6.41 -4.50
N GLU A 217 5.36 -6.28 -5.74
CA GLU A 217 6.67 -5.70 -6.02
C GLU A 217 6.67 -4.22 -5.62
N ASP A 218 7.81 -3.76 -5.11
CA ASP A 218 8.00 -2.36 -4.76
C ASP A 218 8.89 -1.66 -5.81
N SER A 219 9.99 -1.10 -5.38
CA SER A 219 10.93 -0.40 -6.25
C SER A 219 11.55 -1.32 -7.31
N GLY A 220 12.05 -0.74 -8.38
CA GLY A 220 12.71 -1.49 -9.43
C GLY A 220 13.55 -0.61 -10.34
N TYR A 221 14.33 -1.26 -11.20
CA TYR A 221 15.23 -0.61 -12.15
C TYR A 221 14.85 -0.97 -13.57
N SER A 222 14.88 0.06 -14.43
CA SER A 222 14.77 -0.03 -15.88
C SER A 222 15.98 0.60 -16.53
N ILE A 223 16.30 0.21 -17.75
CA ILE A 223 17.33 0.85 -18.57
C ILE A 223 16.62 1.69 -19.63
N SER A 224 17.10 2.93 -19.86
CA SER A 224 16.60 3.76 -20.94
C SER A 224 16.86 3.11 -22.30
N ALA A 225 15.87 3.11 -23.18
CA ALA A 225 16.05 2.63 -24.56
C ALA A 225 17.06 3.47 -25.36
N ASP A 226 17.27 4.74 -24.96
CA ASP A 226 18.17 5.68 -25.64
C ASP A 226 19.62 5.62 -25.12
N THR A 227 19.95 4.66 -24.21
CA THR A 227 21.31 4.57 -23.67
C THR A 227 22.32 4.12 -24.75
N GLU A 228 23.49 4.77 -24.80
CA GLU A 228 24.63 4.35 -25.61
C GLU A 228 25.49 3.29 -24.90
N HIS A 229 25.18 2.95 -23.62
CA HIS A 229 25.96 2.08 -22.73
C HIS A 229 25.15 0.87 -22.27
N VAL A 230 24.57 0.12 -23.22
CA VAL A 230 23.66 -1.01 -22.92
C VAL A 230 24.34 -2.10 -22.10
N GLU A 231 25.56 -2.51 -22.51
CA GLU A 231 26.27 -3.60 -21.86
C GLU A 231 26.73 -3.22 -20.44
N GLU A 232 27.21 -1.97 -20.27
CA GLU A 232 27.60 -1.47 -18.95
C GLU A 232 26.38 -1.33 -18.01
N ALA A 233 25.24 -0.88 -18.54
CA ALA A 233 23.99 -0.78 -17.78
C ALA A 233 23.50 -2.18 -17.36
N LYS A 234 23.52 -3.17 -18.24
CA LYS A 234 23.19 -4.55 -17.91
C LYS A 234 24.17 -5.16 -16.89
N ALA A 235 25.46 -4.91 -17.05
CA ALA A 235 26.48 -5.35 -16.09
C ALA A 235 26.25 -4.73 -14.70
N PHE A 236 25.85 -3.45 -14.65
CA PHE A 236 25.48 -2.79 -13.39
C PHE A 236 24.25 -3.48 -12.76
N LEU A 237 23.22 -3.79 -13.53
CA LEU A 237 22.04 -4.52 -13.01
C LEU A 237 22.43 -5.92 -12.52
N THR A 238 23.26 -6.66 -13.24
CA THR A 238 23.77 -7.97 -12.80
C THR A 238 24.49 -7.86 -11.44
N TYR A 239 25.34 -6.83 -11.27
CA TYR A 239 25.99 -6.57 -9.98
C TYR A 239 24.98 -6.20 -8.89
N LEU A 240 24.07 -5.27 -9.16
CA LEU A 240 23.07 -4.79 -8.22
C LEU A 240 22.15 -5.92 -7.74
N PHE A 241 21.74 -6.79 -8.65
CA PHE A 241 20.87 -7.92 -8.38
C PHE A 241 21.60 -9.22 -8.00
N SER A 242 22.89 -9.16 -7.68
CA SER A 242 23.59 -10.31 -7.08
C SER A 242 22.99 -10.65 -5.72
N ALA A 243 23.03 -11.94 -5.31
CA ALA A 243 22.42 -12.39 -4.06
C ALA A 243 22.95 -11.62 -2.83
N ASP A 244 24.27 -11.38 -2.78
CA ASP A 244 24.88 -10.63 -1.67
C ASP A 244 24.41 -9.18 -1.57
N ASN A 245 24.24 -8.50 -2.70
CA ASN A 245 23.77 -7.12 -2.71
C ASN A 245 22.27 -7.05 -2.41
N GLN A 246 21.47 -7.99 -2.91
CA GLN A 246 20.05 -8.07 -2.61
C GLN A 246 19.79 -8.42 -1.14
N LYS A 247 20.64 -9.22 -0.52
CA LYS A 247 20.60 -9.48 0.92
C LYS A 247 20.82 -8.19 1.72
N LYS A 248 21.89 -7.46 1.43
CA LYS A 248 22.17 -6.17 2.09
C LYS A 248 21.06 -5.15 1.89
N TYR A 249 20.48 -5.11 0.69
CA TYR A 249 19.38 -4.23 0.36
C TYR A 249 18.12 -4.55 1.19
N ALA A 250 17.71 -5.82 1.22
CA ALA A 250 16.55 -6.27 1.99
C ALA A 250 16.70 -5.98 3.50
N GLU A 251 17.88 -6.28 4.06
CA GLU A 251 18.19 -6.02 5.48
C GLU A 251 18.23 -4.51 5.81
N SER A 252 18.72 -3.68 4.89
CA SER A 252 18.78 -2.22 5.07
C SER A 252 17.41 -1.55 4.91
N LEU A 253 16.59 -2.06 3.98
CA LEU A 253 15.25 -1.50 3.72
C LEU A 253 14.23 -1.93 4.77
N GLY A 254 14.42 -3.08 5.42
CA GLY A 254 13.41 -3.66 6.30
C GLY A 254 12.26 -4.31 5.51
N SER A 255 12.55 -4.92 4.34
CA SER A 255 11.56 -5.49 3.44
C SER A 255 12.08 -6.78 2.81
N PRO A 256 11.23 -7.81 2.60
CA PRO A 256 11.72 -9.08 2.04
C PRO A 256 12.20 -8.93 0.60
N SER A 257 13.18 -9.76 0.25
CA SER A 257 13.68 -9.82 -1.13
C SER A 257 12.64 -10.37 -2.10
N ALA A 258 12.66 -9.89 -3.35
CA ALA A 258 11.90 -10.48 -4.45
C ALA A 258 12.53 -11.75 -5.03
N PHE A 259 13.70 -12.18 -4.51
CA PHE A 259 14.51 -13.27 -5.06
C PHE A 259 14.45 -14.52 -4.17
N THR A 260 14.33 -15.70 -4.79
CA THR A 260 14.18 -17.00 -4.10
C THR A 260 15.45 -17.49 -3.43
N ASP A 261 16.62 -17.01 -3.86
CA ASP A 261 17.95 -17.39 -3.38
C ASP A 261 18.57 -16.38 -2.40
N VAL A 262 17.78 -15.43 -1.89
CA VAL A 262 18.21 -14.41 -0.95
C VAL A 262 17.61 -14.69 0.42
N ASP A 263 18.43 -15.21 1.33
CA ASP A 263 18.08 -15.39 2.75
C ASP A 263 18.53 -14.16 3.54
N ALA A 264 17.61 -13.21 3.70
CA ALA A 264 17.82 -11.95 4.41
C ALA A 264 16.99 -11.88 5.70
N LYS A 265 17.62 -11.46 6.80
CA LYS A 265 16.92 -11.10 8.03
C LYS A 265 16.43 -9.64 7.92
N TRP A 266 15.36 -9.43 7.13
CA TRP A 266 14.85 -8.11 6.78
C TRP A 266 14.10 -7.40 7.92
N ALA A 267 13.62 -8.13 8.93
CA ALA A 267 12.97 -7.58 10.12
C ALA A 267 13.18 -8.47 11.34
N PRO A 268 12.89 -7.97 12.56
CA PRO A 268 12.76 -8.80 13.74
C PRO A 268 11.73 -9.91 13.59
N ASP A 269 11.96 -11.08 14.21
CA ASP A 269 11.11 -12.26 14.05
C ASP A 269 9.65 -11.99 14.42
N SER A 270 9.40 -11.20 15.47
CA SER A 270 8.05 -10.81 15.89
C SER A 270 7.25 -10.03 14.84
N ILE A 271 7.94 -9.22 14.03
CA ILE A 271 7.33 -8.48 12.92
C ILE A 271 7.08 -9.43 11.75
N VAL A 272 8.05 -10.28 11.42
CA VAL A 272 7.92 -11.28 10.35
C VAL A 272 6.74 -12.21 10.62
N GLU A 273 6.57 -12.68 11.86
CA GLU A 273 5.43 -13.50 12.26
C GLU A 273 4.10 -12.77 12.09
N GLY A 274 4.02 -11.50 12.52
CA GLY A 274 2.81 -10.67 12.36
C GLY A 274 2.45 -10.45 10.89
N VAL A 275 3.44 -10.14 10.06
CA VAL A 275 3.25 -9.97 8.61
C VAL A 275 2.80 -11.27 7.96
N ASN A 276 3.43 -12.41 8.26
CA ASN A 276 3.04 -13.71 7.72
C ASN A 276 1.62 -14.09 8.14
N SER A 277 1.21 -13.79 9.38
CA SER A 277 -0.15 -14.00 9.86
C SER A 277 -1.14 -13.15 9.06
N ALA A 278 -0.87 -11.86 8.85
CA ALA A 278 -1.72 -10.98 8.06
C ALA A 278 -1.85 -11.46 6.60
N VAL A 279 -0.74 -11.81 5.96
CA VAL A 279 -0.71 -12.30 4.56
C VAL A 279 -1.48 -13.61 4.39
N SER A 280 -1.45 -14.50 5.40
CA SER A 280 -2.15 -15.79 5.34
C SER A 280 -3.64 -15.70 5.67
N SER A 281 -4.07 -14.65 6.39
CA SER A 281 -5.45 -14.47 6.87
C SER A 281 -6.29 -13.50 6.05
N ALA A 282 -5.72 -12.82 5.06
CA ALA A 282 -6.37 -11.79 4.27
C ALA A 282 -6.28 -12.05 2.76
N ALA A 283 -7.11 -11.38 1.97
CA ALA A 283 -6.97 -11.36 0.53
C ALA A 283 -5.71 -10.56 0.14
N ASN A 284 -4.83 -11.19 -0.61
CA ASN A 284 -3.61 -10.55 -1.12
C ASN A 284 -3.96 -9.74 -2.37
N ILE A 285 -3.75 -8.44 -2.29
CA ILE A 285 -3.97 -7.50 -3.39
C ILE A 285 -2.63 -6.92 -3.85
N GLY A 286 -2.50 -6.66 -5.15
CA GLY A 286 -1.35 -5.96 -5.71
C GLY A 286 -1.62 -4.46 -5.85
N PHE A 287 -0.60 -3.68 -6.23
CA PHE A 287 -0.79 -2.28 -6.63
C PHE A 287 -1.73 -2.17 -7.83
N THR A 288 -2.40 -1.03 -7.95
CA THR A 288 -3.18 -0.67 -9.13
C THR A 288 -2.26 0.06 -10.11
N ASN A 289 -1.58 -0.72 -10.94
CA ASN A 289 -0.70 -0.18 -11.99
C ASN A 289 -1.48 0.12 -13.28
N GLU A 290 -2.71 -0.37 -13.40
CA GLU A 290 -3.60 -0.28 -14.56
C GLU A 290 -4.48 0.99 -14.50
N LYS A 291 -3.90 2.11 -14.07
CA LYS A 291 -4.56 3.42 -14.08
C LYS A 291 -4.54 3.99 -15.51
N PRO A 292 -5.55 4.78 -15.90
CA PRO A 292 -5.49 5.50 -17.16
C PRO A 292 -4.29 6.47 -17.20
N ALA A 293 -3.71 6.68 -18.38
CA ALA A 293 -2.47 7.44 -18.53
C ALA A 293 -2.56 8.89 -18.02
N GLY A 294 -3.75 9.47 -18.03
CA GLY A 294 -4.02 10.83 -17.56
C GLY A 294 -4.43 10.94 -16.08
N PHE A 295 -4.39 9.84 -15.30
CA PHE A 295 -4.80 9.83 -13.90
C PHE A 295 -3.80 9.05 -13.03
N SER A 296 -3.13 9.75 -12.15
CA SER A 296 -2.10 9.17 -11.25
C SER A 296 -2.64 8.85 -9.85
N GLY A 297 -1.85 8.10 -9.06
CA GLY A 297 -2.12 7.89 -7.63
C GLY A 297 -2.13 9.20 -6.83
N ASP A 298 -1.28 10.16 -7.22
CA ASP A 298 -1.25 11.48 -6.60
C ASP A 298 -2.51 12.30 -6.93
N ASP A 299 -3.11 12.14 -8.13
CA ASP A 299 -4.38 12.79 -8.44
C ASP A 299 -5.50 12.22 -7.57
N ALA A 300 -5.54 10.90 -7.40
CA ALA A 300 -6.45 10.25 -6.45
C ALA A 300 -6.25 10.79 -5.03
N GLY A 301 -5.01 10.90 -4.57
CA GLY A 301 -4.69 11.43 -3.23
C GLY A 301 -5.09 12.89 -3.04
N ARG A 302 -4.90 13.74 -4.05
CA ARG A 302 -5.39 15.14 -4.02
C ARG A 302 -6.90 15.22 -3.91
N MET A 303 -7.62 14.29 -4.53
CA MET A 303 -9.08 14.21 -4.35
C MET A 303 -9.47 13.84 -2.92
N VAL A 304 -8.71 12.96 -2.24
CA VAL A 304 -8.93 12.66 -0.81
C VAL A 304 -8.59 13.86 0.06
N GLN A 305 -7.53 14.64 -0.25
CA GLN A 305 -7.28 15.91 0.44
C GLN A 305 -8.50 16.86 0.32
N ASP A 306 -9.06 16.95 -0.88
CA ASP A 306 -10.27 17.77 -1.15
C ASP A 306 -11.51 17.25 -0.40
N LEU A 307 -11.67 15.93 -0.27
CA LEU A 307 -12.72 15.32 0.54
C LEU A 307 -12.58 15.71 2.03
N LEU A 308 -11.40 15.51 2.61
CA LEU A 308 -11.11 15.86 4.01
C LEU A 308 -11.16 17.36 4.27
N ALA A 309 -10.93 18.20 3.25
CA ALA A 309 -11.13 19.65 3.30
C ALA A 309 -12.60 20.07 3.17
N GLY A 310 -13.54 19.13 3.05
CA GLY A 310 -14.99 19.41 2.99
C GLY A 310 -15.49 19.90 1.63
N LYS A 311 -14.75 19.64 0.53
CA LYS A 311 -15.19 20.03 -0.83
C LYS A 311 -16.23 19.09 -1.43
N TYR A 312 -16.35 17.87 -0.91
CA TYR A 312 -17.24 16.84 -1.41
C TYR A 312 -18.02 16.18 -0.28
N THR A 313 -19.27 15.84 -0.53
CA THR A 313 -19.93 14.73 0.16
C THR A 313 -19.40 13.40 -0.36
N ALA A 314 -19.67 12.30 0.31
CA ALA A 314 -19.24 10.97 -0.10
C ALA A 314 -19.74 10.58 -1.52
N GLU A 315 -21.00 10.92 -1.83
CA GLU A 315 -21.59 10.65 -3.14
C GLU A 315 -20.96 11.54 -4.25
N GLU A 316 -20.73 12.83 -3.95
CA GLU A 316 -20.06 13.74 -4.89
C GLU A 316 -18.62 13.31 -5.14
N PHE A 317 -17.90 12.84 -4.10
CA PHE A 317 -16.56 12.31 -4.24
C PHE A 317 -16.51 11.11 -5.18
N ALA A 318 -17.40 10.12 -4.99
CA ALA A 318 -17.46 8.93 -5.83
C ALA A 318 -17.71 9.28 -7.31
N LYS A 319 -18.64 10.20 -7.59
CA LYS A 319 -18.93 10.69 -8.94
C LYS A 319 -17.76 11.47 -9.54
N ALA A 320 -17.12 12.34 -8.75
CA ALA A 320 -15.98 13.11 -9.20
C ALA A 320 -14.78 12.21 -9.49
N TYR A 321 -14.57 11.17 -8.66
CA TYR A 321 -13.52 10.17 -8.87
C TYR A 321 -13.73 9.40 -10.18
N GLU A 322 -14.95 8.91 -10.44
CA GLU A 322 -15.27 8.24 -11.69
C GLU A 322 -15.06 9.15 -12.90
N ALA A 323 -15.49 10.40 -12.81
CA ALA A 323 -15.31 11.37 -13.90
C ALA A 323 -13.81 11.67 -14.18
N ALA A 324 -13.00 11.78 -13.13
CA ALA A 324 -11.55 11.98 -13.28
C ALA A 324 -10.84 10.74 -13.85
N TRP A 325 -11.24 9.55 -13.41
CA TRP A 325 -10.77 8.28 -13.96
C TRP A 325 -11.08 8.16 -15.44
N ASP A 326 -12.34 8.45 -15.84
CA ASP A 326 -12.79 8.39 -17.24
C ASP A 326 -12.06 9.40 -18.14
N ALA A 327 -11.80 10.58 -17.62
CA ALA A 327 -11.07 11.61 -18.35
C ALA A 327 -9.59 11.27 -18.59
N GLY A 328 -9.05 10.31 -17.85
CA GLY A 328 -7.67 9.84 -18.00
C GLY A 328 -7.46 8.86 -19.16
N PHE A 329 -8.54 8.27 -19.70
CA PHE A 329 -8.50 7.41 -20.90
C PHE A 329 -8.50 8.24 -22.18
#